data_5d72ee389332e22a4fc546ccbc9e457a
#
_entry.id   5d72ee389332e22a4fc546ccbc9e457a
#
_cell.length_a   1.000
_cell.length_b   1.000
_cell.length_c   1.000
_cell.angle_alpha   90.00
_cell.angle_beta   90.00
_cell.angle_gamma   90.00
#
_symmetry.space_group_name_H-M   'P 1'
#
loop_
_entity.id
_entity.type
_entity.pdbx_description
1 polymer ?
#
loop_
_entity_poly.entity_id
_entity_poly.type
_entity_poly.pdbx_seq_one_letter_code
_entity_poly.pdbx_strand_id
1 'polypeptide(L)'
;TEDFQRWKGSSYQDLLTETLLVTKFQYPDLGTSSVLQEIEKLRRNVWLELNSYLTPLEQINVLTSILYGYYNLKGTEVGYQHPEEFLINKLIETKRGNTIINGVVYLLLCELLDIPVKVINIPQQFVLAYIKPDFSEEASMKDPRDRVEFFIDPMSGHVFTHKDVNNYFTRISVTPASGHCEPANHIRIIPTLSEEFSKCFDNEANFYEKTELLILARI
;
A
#
# COMPACT_ATOMS: atom_id res chain seq x y z
N THR A 1 -3.89 -19.10 10.12
CA THR A 1 -2.90 -20.10 9.67
C THR A 1 -3.40 -20.98 8.56
N GLU A 2 -4.56 -21.67 8.66
CA GLU A 2 -5.11 -22.47 7.55
C GLU A 2 -5.60 -21.58 6.40
N ASP A 3 -6.24 -20.46 6.69
CA ASP A 3 -6.70 -19.49 5.70
C ASP A 3 -5.51 -18.88 4.94
N PHE A 4 -4.40 -18.64 5.62
CA PHE A 4 -3.17 -18.10 5.02
C PHE A 4 -2.46 -19.13 4.12
N GLN A 5 -2.48 -20.42 4.48
CA GLN A 5 -1.95 -21.51 3.62
C GLN A 5 -2.82 -21.74 2.37
N ARG A 6 -4.13 -21.61 2.51
CA ARG A 6 -5.08 -21.71 1.38
C ARG A 6 -4.88 -20.54 0.39
N TRP A 7 -4.63 -19.34 0.90
CA TRP A 7 -4.32 -18.16 0.10
C TRP A 7 -3.04 -18.33 -0.72
N LYS A 8 -1.96 -18.85 -0.15
CA LYS A 8 -0.67 -19.06 -0.84
C LYS A 8 -0.78 -19.95 -2.09
N GLY A 9 -1.82 -20.77 -2.21
CA GLY A 9 -2.11 -21.63 -3.35
C GLY A 9 -3.06 -21.03 -4.39
N SER A 10 -3.62 -19.83 -4.17
CA SER A 10 -4.51 -19.17 -5.11
C SER A 10 -3.72 -18.30 -6.11
N SER A 11 -4.13 -18.34 -7.39
CA SER A 11 -3.53 -17.51 -8.44
C SER A 11 -3.91 -16.01 -8.34
N TYR A 12 -4.88 -15.68 -7.49
CA TYR A 12 -5.30 -14.34 -7.14
C TYR A 12 -4.91 -14.05 -5.70
N GLN A 13 -3.85 -13.28 -5.52
CA GLN A 13 -3.46 -12.75 -4.22
C GLN A 13 -4.35 -11.56 -3.91
N ASP A 14 -5.39 -11.78 -3.13
CA ASP A 14 -6.31 -10.74 -2.69
C ASP A 14 -5.68 -9.95 -1.54
N LEU A 15 -5.06 -8.81 -1.88
CA LEU A 15 -4.43 -7.91 -0.91
C LEU A 15 -5.37 -7.53 0.25
N LEU A 16 -6.68 -7.44 -0.02
CA LEU A 16 -7.67 -7.16 1.02
C LEU A 16 -7.80 -8.31 2.00
N THR A 17 -7.86 -9.55 1.52
CA THR A 17 -7.95 -10.76 2.39
C THR A 17 -6.73 -10.84 3.31
N GLU A 18 -5.54 -10.60 2.77
CA GLU A 18 -4.30 -10.59 3.54
C GLU A 18 -4.28 -9.50 4.60
N THR A 19 -4.67 -8.28 4.22
CA THR A 19 -4.76 -7.15 5.16
C THR A 19 -5.77 -7.42 6.27
N LEU A 20 -6.88 -8.09 5.95
CA LEU A 20 -7.86 -8.52 6.93
C LEU A 20 -7.32 -9.62 7.87
N LEU A 21 -6.45 -10.51 7.39
CA LEU A 21 -5.78 -11.50 8.25
C LEU A 21 -4.87 -10.82 9.28
N VAL A 22 -4.09 -9.81 8.87
CA VAL A 22 -3.29 -9.00 9.80
C VAL A 22 -4.20 -8.29 10.81
N THR A 23 -5.33 -7.76 10.37
CA THR A 23 -6.30 -7.08 11.25
C THR A 23 -6.94 -8.05 12.24
N LYS A 24 -7.29 -9.27 11.82
CA LYS A 24 -7.86 -10.31 12.68
C LYS A 24 -6.89 -10.83 13.74
N PHE A 25 -5.61 -10.65 13.54
CA PHE A 25 -4.63 -10.93 14.58
C PHE A 25 -4.93 -10.12 15.86
N GLN A 26 -5.23 -8.83 15.72
CA GLN A 26 -5.59 -7.96 16.85
C GLN A 26 -7.08 -8.06 17.24
N TYR A 27 -7.95 -8.35 16.28
CA TYR A 27 -9.40 -8.43 16.42
C TYR A 27 -9.93 -9.74 15.83
N PRO A 28 -9.77 -10.91 16.52
CA PRO A 28 -10.14 -12.23 15.97
C PRO A 28 -11.61 -12.35 15.57
N ASP A 29 -12.49 -11.69 16.31
CA ASP A 29 -13.94 -11.72 16.10
C ASP A 29 -14.43 -10.63 15.12
N LEU A 30 -13.51 -9.92 14.43
CA LEU A 30 -13.90 -8.86 13.50
C LEU A 30 -14.74 -9.41 12.36
N GLY A 31 -15.98 -8.92 12.26
CA GLY A 31 -16.81 -9.09 11.07
C GLY A 31 -16.24 -8.29 9.91
N THR A 32 -15.81 -8.97 8.84
CA THR A 32 -15.15 -8.32 7.70
C THR A 32 -16.11 -7.58 6.78
N SER A 33 -17.41 -7.80 6.90
CA SER A 33 -18.45 -7.26 6.01
C SER A 33 -18.48 -5.73 5.97
N SER A 34 -18.26 -5.06 7.10
CA SER A 34 -18.22 -3.59 7.16
C SER A 34 -17.03 -3.01 6.40
N VAL A 35 -15.86 -3.64 6.50
CA VAL A 35 -14.67 -3.24 5.77
C VAL A 35 -14.88 -3.42 4.26
N LEU A 36 -15.39 -4.58 3.86
CA LEU A 36 -15.70 -4.89 2.46
C LEU A 36 -16.70 -3.89 1.86
N GLN A 37 -17.76 -3.55 2.59
CA GLN A 37 -18.76 -2.58 2.16
C GLN A 37 -18.18 -1.17 1.95
N GLU A 38 -17.32 -0.71 2.85
CA GLU A 38 -16.68 0.61 2.72
C GLU A 38 -15.68 0.65 1.56
N ILE A 39 -14.87 -0.39 1.36
CA ILE A 39 -13.97 -0.50 0.21
C ILE A 39 -14.77 -0.49 -1.10
N GLU A 40 -15.85 -1.26 -1.18
CA GLU A 40 -16.72 -1.30 -2.37
C GLU A 40 -17.41 0.05 -2.62
N LYS A 41 -17.81 0.76 -1.59
CA LYS A 41 -18.35 2.11 -1.69
C LYS A 41 -17.32 3.10 -2.23
N LEU A 42 -16.09 3.06 -1.73
CA LEU A 42 -14.99 3.87 -2.24
C LEU A 42 -14.68 3.55 -3.70
N ARG A 43 -14.55 2.25 -4.05
CA ARG A 43 -14.35 1.81 -5.43
C ARG A 43 -15.42 2.38 -6.36
N ARG A 44 -16.69 2.28 -5.99
CA ARG A 44 -17.81 2.79 -6.78
C ARG A 44 -17.75 4.30 -6.95
N ASN A 45 -17.43 5.05 -5.90
CA ASN A 45 -17.31 6.50 -5.98
C ASN A 45 -16.20 6.93 -6.94
N VAL A 46 -15.06 6.26 -6.90
CA VAL A 46 -13.96 6.51 -7.85
C VAL A 46 -14.38 6.12 -9.27
N TRP A 47 -14.98 4.94 -9.44
CA TRP A 47 -15.41 4.44 -10.75
C TRP A 47 -16.37 5.38 -11.46
N LEU A 48 -17.28 6.04 -10.74
CA LEU A 48 -18.24 6.98 -11.31
C LEU A 48 -17.59 8.23 -11.90
N GLU A 49 -16.42 8.61 -11.42
CA GLU A 49 -15.66 9.78 -11.90
C GLU A 49 -14.60 9.41 -12.95
N LEU A 50 -14.29 8.10 -13.08
CA LEU A 50 -13.33 7.63 -14.09
C LEU A 50 -13.98 7.51 -15.46
N ASN A 51 -13.20 7.84 -16.50
CA ASN A 51 -13.56 7.59 -17.89
C ASN A 51 -12.31 7.34 -18.74
N SER A 52 -12.49 6.79 -19.94
CA SER A 52 -11.41 6.38 -20.84
C SER A 52 -10.57 7.52 -21.44
N TYR A 53 -10.98 8.77 -21.25
CA TYR A 53 -10.26 9.93 -21.78
C TYR A 53 -9.30 10.54 -20.77
N LEU A 54 -9.35 10.10 -19.52
CA LEU A 54 -8.46 10.62 -18.47
C LEU A 54 -7.02 10.16 -18.70
N THR A 55 -6.12 11.12 -18.62
CA THR A 55 -4.68 10.84 -18.56
C THR A 55 -4.32 10.11 -17.25
N PRO A 56 -3.16 9.44 -17.17
CA PRO A 56 -2.68 8.83 -15.94
C PRO A 56 -2.75 9.76 -14.70
N LEU A 57 -2.31 11.00 -14.87
CA LEU A 57 -2.35 11.98 -13.79
C LEU A 57 -3.77 12.36 -13.39
N GLU A 58 -4.68 12.51 -14.32
CA GLU A 58 -6.09 12.81 -14.05
C GLU A 58 -6.79 11.64 -13.34
N GLN A 59 -6.50 10.38 -13.70
CA GLN A 59 -7.00 9.21 -12.97
C GLN A 59 -6.57 9.23 -11.50
N ILE A 60 -5.29 9.52 -11.26
CA ILE A 60 -4.75 9.63 -9.90
C ILE A 60 -5.35 10.81 -9.14
N ASN A 61 -5.58 11.94 -9.81
CA ASN A 61 -6.23 13.10 -9.20
C ASN A 61 -7.67 12.79 -8.76
N VAL A 62 -8.43 12.02 -9.55
CA VAL A 62 -9.76 11.53 -9.16
C VAL A 62 -9.67 10.70 -7.89
N LEU A 63 -8.79 9.69 -7.87
CA LEU A 63 -8.60 8.82 -6.71
C LEU A 63 -8.21 9.61 -5.45
N THR A 64 -7.23 10.50 -5.58
CA THR A 64 -6.73 11.37 -4.51
C THR A 64 -7.83 12.28 -3.98
N SER A 65 -8.61 12.92 -4.86
CA SER A 65 -9.71 13.80 -4.47
C SER A 65 -10.78 13.06 -3.69
N ILE A 66 -11.08 11.83 -4.06
CA ILE A 66 -12.08 11.01 -3.35
C ILE A 66 -11.53 10.54 -2.02
N LEU A 67 -10.33 9.98 -1.97
CA LEU A 67 -9.76 9.45 -0.74
C LEU A 67 -9.44 10.53 0.30
N TYR A 68 -8.69 11.54 -0.09
CA TYR A 68 -8.18 12.55 0.84
C TYR A 68 -9.08 13.78 0.93
N GLY A 69 -9.81 14.12 -0.12
CA GLY A 69 -10.77 15.22 -0.14
C GLY A 69 -12.13 14.80 0.42
N TYR A 70 -12.87 13.97 -0.28
CA TYR A 70 -14.25 13.61 0.07
C TYR A 70 -14.33 12.64 1.25
N TYR A 71 -13.57 11.55 1.22
CA TYR A 71 -13.56 10.55 2.30
C TYR A 71 -12.78 11.04 3.52
N ASN A 72 -11.97 12.09 3.35
CA ASN A 72 -11.17 12.76 4.39
C ASN A 72 -10.16 11.83 5.08
N LEU A 73 -9.55 10.93 4.30
CA LEU A 73 -8.49 10.07 4.77
C LEU A 73 -7.29 10.92 5.19
N LYS A 74 -6.69 10.61 6.34
CA LYS A 74 -5.51 11.30 6.87
C LYS A 74 -4.38 10.30 7.04
N GLY A 75 -3.27 10.59 6.37
CA GLY A 75 -2.04 9.84 6.54
C GLY A 75 -1.22 10.36 7.72
N THR A 76 -0.58 9.45 8.43
CA THR A 76 0.42 9.73 9.46
C THR A 76 1.73 9.06 9.09
N GLU A 77 2.85 9.59 9.57
CA GLU A 77 4.11 8.87 9.50
C GLU A 77 4.02 7.56 10.31
N VAL A 78 4.84 6.57 9.93
CA VAL A 78 4.89 5.31 10.68
C VAL A 78 5.41 5.57 12.09
N GLY A 79 4.56 5.34 13.07
CA GLY A 79 4.90 5.45 14.49
C GLY A 79 4.43 4.21 15.24
N TYR A 80 5.16 3.80 16.29
CA TYR A 80 4.92 2.52 16.98
C TYR A 80 4.15 2.67 18.29
N GLN A 81 3.69 3.88 18.60
CA GLN A 81 2.88 4.16 19.79
C GLN A 81 1.38 3.99 19.58
N HIS A 82 0.95 3.87 18.31
CA HIS A 82 -0.43 3.80 17.87
C HIS A 82 -0.66 2.57 16.96
N PRO A 83 -0.73 1.36 17.55
CA PRO A 83 -0.92 0.12 16.78
C PRO A 83 -2.20 0.13 15.93
N GLU A 84 -3.22 0.87 16.35
CA GLU A 84 -4.47 1.04 15.60
C GLU A 84 -4.28 1.68 14.22
N GLU A 85 -3.25 2.49 14.02
CA GLU A 85 -2.94 3.14 12.74
C GLU A 85 -2.37 2.19 11.67
N PHE A 86 -2.11 0.92 12.02
CA PHE A 86 -1.72 -0.15 11.10
C PHE A 86 -2.90 -0.98 10.58
N LEU A 87 -4.11 -0.77 11.09
CA LEU A 87 -5.24 -1.67 10.91
C LEU A 87 -6.32 -1.07 10.02
N ILE A 88 -6.75 -1.84 8.99
CA ILE A 88 -7.71 -1.35 8.00
C ILE A 88 -9.09 -1.05 8.59
N ASN A 89 -9.56 -1.80 9.57
CA ASN A 89 -10.82 -1.53 10.25
C ASN A 89 -10.78 -0.19 10.99
N LYS A 90 -9.65 0.11 11.65
CA LYS A 90 -9.45 1.38 12.35
C LYS A 90 -9.29 2.55 11.40
N LEU A 91 -8.59 2.35 10.29
CA LEU A 91 -8.53 3.34 9.21
C LEU A 91 -9.92 3.72 8.70
N ILE A 92 -10.78 2.74 8.45
CA ILE A 92 -12.17 2.97 7.99
C ILE A 92 -12.99 3.69 9.05
N GLU A 93 -12.85 3.33 10.31
CA GLU A 93 -13.57 3.91 11.44
C GLU A 93 -13.14 5.36 11.72
N THR A 94 -11.83 5.58 11.85
CA THR A 94 -11.26 6.85 12.31
C THR A 94 -10.83 7.80 11.20
N LYS A 95 -10.73 7.31 9.97
CA LYS A 95 -10.17 8.00 8.79
C LYS A 95 -8.68 8.37 8.97
N ARG A 96 -7.99 7.69 9.89
CA ARG A 96 -6.56 7.85 10.15
C ARG A 96 -5.83 6.53 10.01
N GLY A 97 -4.71 6.57 9.32
CA GLY A 97 -3.80 5.44 9.20
C GLY A 97 -2.39 5.90 8.87
N ASN A 98 -1.41 5.08 9.17
CA ASN A 98 -0.05 5.38 8.77
C ASN A 98 0.13 5.23 7.25
N THR A 99 1.30 5.63 6.76
CA THR A 99 1.65 5.59 5.34
C THR A 99 1.44 4.21 4.70
N ILE A 100 1.71 3.12 5.44
CA ILE A 100 1.64 1.76 4.89
C ILE A 100 0.19 1.34 4.67
N ILE A 101 -0.67 1.46 5.71
CA ILE A 101 -2.08 1.04 5.58
C ILE A 101 -2.87 1.95 4.62
N ASN A 102 -2.55 3.25 4.57
CA ASN A 102 -3.10 4.14 3.55
C ASN A 102 -2.71 3.70 2.15
N GLY A 103 -1.43 3.32 1.96
CA GLY A 103 -0.93 2.79 0.69
C GLY A 103 -1.59 1.47 0.31
N VAL A 104 -1.87 0.60 1.28
CA VAL A 104 -2.64 -0.65 1.04
C VAL A 104 -4.03 -0.33 0.50
N VAL A 105 -4.77 0.59 1.12
CA VAL A 105 -6.11 0.99 0.64
C VAL A 105 -6.03 1.63 -0.74
N TYR A 106 -5.03 2.47 -0.97
CA TYR A 106 -4.80 3.09 -2.27
C TYR A 106 -4.57 2.04 -3.37
N LEU A 107 -3.71 1.07 -3.11
CA LEU A 107 -3.41 -0.05 -4.02
C LEU A 107 -4.62 -0.94 -4.27
N LEU A 108 -5.38 -1.27 -3.22
CA LEU A 108 -6.61 -2.04 -3.34
C LEU A 108 -7.59 -1.39 -4.32
N LEU A 109 -7.79 -0.09 -4.22
CA LEU A 109 -8.67 0.64 -5.14
C LEU A 109 -8.11 0.68 -6.56
N CYS A 110 -6.80 0.89 -6.71
CA CYS A 110 -6.15 0.84 -8.01
C CYS A 110 -6.31 -0.54 -8.67
N GLU A 111 -6.12 -1.62 -7.94
CA GLU A 111 -6.28 -2.99 -8.43
C GLU A 111 -7.73 -3.29 -8.83
N LEU A 112 -8.70 -2.91 -7.99
CA LEU A 112 -10.13 -3.08 -8.27
C LEU A 112 -10.66 -2.23 -9.45
N LEU A 113 -9.89 -1.24 -9.89
CA LEU A 113 -10.22 -0.29 -10.95
C LEU A 113 -9.30 -0.41 -12.18
N ASP A 114 -8.43 -1.42 -12.20
CA ASP A 114 -7.44 -1.65 -13.27
C ASP A 114 -6.51 -0.45 -13.51
N ILE A 115 -6.20 0.33 -12.45
CA ILE A 115 -5.23 1.43 -12.51
C ILE A 115 -3.84 0.87 -12.21
N PRO A 116 -2.84 1.03 -13.11
CA PRO A 116 -1.55 0.36 -13.01
C PRO A 116 -0.61 1.04 -11.99
N VAL A 117 -0.98 0.99 -10.71
CA VAL A 117 -0.17 1.50 -9.60
C VAL A 117 0.47 0.33 -8.86
N LYS A 118 1.74 0.46 -8.50
CA LYS A 118 2.53 -0.53 -7.74
C LYS A 118 3.30 0.13 -6.61
N VAL A 119 3.67 -0.67 -5.60
CA VAL A 119 4.67 -0.24 -4.60
C VAL A 119 6.04 -0.21 -5.27
N ILE A 120 6.84 0.80 -4.93
CA ILE A 120 8.21 0.95 -5.42
C ILE A 120 9.19 0.82 -4.27
N ASN A 121 10.28 0.11 -4.53
CA ASN A 121 11.35 -0.05 -3.57
C ASN A 121 12.20 1.21 -3.49
N ILE A 122 11.93 2.08 -2.52
CA ILE A 122 12.76 3.24 -2.17
C ILE A 122 13.22 3.08 -0.72
N PRO A 123 14.53 3.20 -0.43
CA PRO A 123 15.03 3.04 0.93
C PRO A 123 14.31 3.95 1.92
N GLN A 124 13.89 3.40 3.05
CA GLN A 124 13.24 4.10 4.17
C GLN A 124 11.90 4.79 3.81
N GLN A 125 11.32 4.53 2.64
CA GLN A 125 10.07 5.13 2.21
C GLN A 125 9.12 4.08 1.65
N PHE A 126 7.85 4.18 2.02
CA PHE A 126 6.76 3.45 1.38
C PHE A 126 6.13 4.36 0.33
N VAL A 127 6.45 4.13 -0.94
CA VAL A 127 6.06 4.98 -2.06
C VAL A 127 5.34 4.14 -3.11
N LEU A 128 4.32 4.69 -3.73
CA LEU A 128 3.63 4.11 -4.86
C LEU A 128 4.10 4.76 -6.17
N ALA A 129 3.89 4.06 -7.29
CA ALA A 129 4.16 4.62 -8.60
C ALA A 129 3.13 4.18 -9.63
N TYR A 130 2.80 5.07 -10.55
CA TYR A 130 2.04 4.76 -11.74
C TYR A 130 2.98 4.13 -12.77
N ILE A 131 2.65 2.93 -13.26
CA ILE A 131 3.46 2.17 -14.20
C ILE A 131 2.92 2.36 -15.61
N LYS A 132 3.80 2.67 -16.56
CA LYS A 132 3.44 2.82 -17.98
C LYS A 132 2.89 1.51 -18.55
N PRO A 133 1.67 1.50 -19.11
CA PRO A 133 1.04 0.26 -19.60
C PRO A 133 1.72 -0.33 -20.84
N ASP A 134 2.34 0.52 -21.68
CA ASP A 134 2.91 0.10 -22.99
C ASP A 134 4.40 -0.26 -22.91
N PHE A 135 4.90 -0.55 -21.71
CA PHE A 135 6.31 -0.88 -21.53
C PHE A 135 6.56 -2.36 -21.90
N SER A 136 7.15 -2.62 -23.04
CA SER A 136 7.51 -3.98 -23.46
C SER A 136 8.59 -4.58 -22.54
N GLU A 137 8.55 -5.90 -22.31
CA GLU A 137 9.55 -6.61 -21.50
C GLU A 137 11.00 -6.42 -22.01
N GLU A 138 11.16 -6.24 -23.32
CA GLU A 138 12.47 -5.98 -23.94
C GLU A 138 13.04 -4.60 -23.57
N ALA A 139 12.19 -3.59 -23.34
CA ALA A 139 12.62 -2.28 -22.84
C ALA A 139 12.96 -2.32 -21.33
N SER A 140 12.50 -3.35 -20.62
CA SER A 140 12.75 -3.58 -19.17
C SER A 140 14.24 -3.77 -18.81
N MET A 141 15.10 -4.01 -19.79
CA MET A 141 16.52 -4.29 -19.53
C MET A 141 17.39 -3.05 -19.26
N LYS A 142 16.87 -1.82 -19.40
CA LYS A 142 17.72 -0.61 -19.28
C LYS A 142 17.72 -0.03 -17.88
N ASP A 143 16.58 0.51 -17.42
CA ASP A 143 16.45 1.09 -16.08
C ASP A 143 15.01 0.87 -15.57
N PRO A 144 14.81 0.26 -14.40
CA PRO A 144 13.47 0.10 -13.81
C PRO A 144 12.68 1.42 -13.71
N ARG A 145 13.39 2.53 -13.55
CA ARG A 145 12.79 3.87 -13.46
C ARG A 145 12.08 4.30 -14.75
N ASP A 146 12.51 3.79 -15.91
CA ASP A 146 11.89 4.13 -17.20
C ASP A 146 10.45 3.60 -17.30
N ARG A 147 10.10 2.60 -16.48
CA ARG A 147 8.75 2.03 -16.38
C ARG A 147 7.80 2.91 -15.57
N VAL A 148 8.33 3.79 -14.74
CA VAL A 148 7.54 4.65 -13.87
C VAL A 148 7.17 5.94 -14.60
N GLU A 149 5.89 6.29 -14.58
CA GLU A 149 5.41 7.58 -15.10
C GLU A 149 5.65 8.69 -14.07
N PHE A 150 5.20 8.46 -12.84
CA PHE A 150 5.39 9.32 -11.67
C PHE A 150 5.18 8.53 -10.38
N PHE A 151 5.57 9.13 -9.27
CA PHE A 151 5.45 8.54 -7.94
C PHE A 151 4.32 9.20 -7.14
N ILE A 152 3.80 8.47 -6.16
CA ILE A 152 2.64 8.89 -5.35
C ILE A 152 2.95 8.67 -3.88
N ASP A 153 2.75 9.70 -3.05
CA ASP A 153 2.80 9.61 -1.60
C ASP A 153 1.49 9.08 -1.04
N PRO A 154 1.46 7.92 -0.41
CA PRO A 154 0.22 7.38 0.15
C PRO A 154 -0.28 8.11 1.41
N MET A 155 0.48 9.05 1.97
CA MET A 155 -0.02 9.88 3.07
C MET A 155 -1.06 10.91 2.61
N SER A 156 -0.93 11.41 1.39
CA SER A 156 -1.69 12.56 0.90
C SER A 156 -2.19 12.41 -0.53
N GLY A 157 -1.73 11.40 -1.27
CA GLY A 157 -1.93 11.26 -2.70
C GLY A 157 -1.12 12.26 -3.55
N HIS A 158 -0.16 12.96 -2.93
CA HIS A 158 0.70 13.91 -3.65
C HIS A 158 1.58 13.19 -4.68
N VAL A 159 1.70 13.80 -5.86
CA VAL A 159 2.48 13.23 -6.96
C VAL A 159 3.89 13.81 -6.97
N PHE A 160 4.88 12.93 -7.08
CA PHE A 160 6.30 13.26 -7.21
C PHE A 160 6.83 12.93 -8.59
N THR A 161 7.80 13.71 -9.04
CA THR A 161 8.55 13.49 -10.27
C THR A 161 9.81 12.63 -10.03
N HIS A 162 10.40 12.13 -11.11
CA HIS A 162 11.73 11.49 -11.05
C HIS A 162 12.80 12.40 -10.46
N LYS A 163 12.69 13.71 -10.69
CA LYS A 163 13.60 14.71 -10.11
C LYS A 163 13.49 14.75 -8.59
N ASP A 164 12.28 14.69 -8.06
CA ASP A 164 12.05 14.71 -6.61
C ASP A 164 12.64 13.46 -5.95
N VAL A 165 12.45 12.29 -6.56
CA VAL A 165 13.04 11.03 -6.09
C VAL A 165 14.57 11.05 -6.17
N ASN A 166 15.16 11.58 -7.23
CA ASN A 166 16.62 11.76 -7.32
C ASN A 166 17.16 12.71 -6.25
N ASN A 167 16.46 13.80 -5.98
CA ASN A 167 16.81 14.72 -4.89
C ASN A 167 16.74 14.02 -3.52
N TYR A 168 15.75 13.14 -3.31
CA TYR A 168 15.65 12.35 -2.10
C TYR A 168 16.89 11.44 -1.93
N PHE A 169 17.26 10.66 -2.97
CA PHE A 169 18.45 9.80 -2.93
C PHE A 169 19.72 10.60 -2.60
N THR A 170 19.89 11.79 -3.21
CA THR A 170 21.02 12.68 -2.92
C THR A 170 21.02 13.10 -1.44
N ARG A 171 19.86 13.47 -0.89
CA ARG A 171 19.72 13.91 0.50
C ARG A 171 20.09 12.82 1.50
N ILE A 172 19.73 11.57 1.24
CA ILE A 172 20.08 10.44 2.11
C ILE A 172 21.47 9.85 1.83
N SER A 173 22.24 10.45 0.89
CA SER A 173 23.57 9.99 0.50
C SER A 173 23.60 8.53 0.00
N VAL A 174 22.53 8.09 -0.66
CA VAL A 174 22.43 6.76 -1.28
C VAL A 174 22.55 6.90 -2.79
N THR A 175 23.44 6.14 -3.39
CA THR A 175 23.50 6.01 -4.85
C THR A 175 22.39 5.08 -5.31
N PRO A 176 21.55 5.47 -6.28
CA PRO A 176 20.54 4.59 -6.83
C PRO A 176 21.16 3.29 -7.37
N ALA A 177 20.74 2.15 -6.84
CA ALA A 177 21.19 0.83 -7.27
C ALA A 177 20.12 0.18 -8.17
N SER A 178 20.49 -0.89 -8.88
CA SER A 178 19.61 -1.64 -9.80
C SER A 178 18.39 -2.18 -9.08
N GLY A 179 18.18 -2.39 -7.93
CA GLY A 179 16.95 -2.79 -7.24
C GLY A 179 16.10 -1.63 -6.73
N HIS A 180 16.60 -0.38 -6.81
CA HIS A 180 15.84 0.78 -6.43
C HIS A 180 14.85 1.16 -7.54
N CYS A 181 13.67 1.64 -7.15
CA CYS A 181 12.56 1.96 -8.04
C CYS A 181 12.00 0.76 -8.83
N GLU A 182 12.38 -0.47 -8.50
CA GLU A 182 11.70 -1.65 -9.02
C GLU A 182 10.30 -1.77 -8.43
N PRO A 183 9.28 -2.07 -9.26
CA PRO A 183 7.96 -2.38 -8.76
C PRO A 183 8.01 -3.62 -7.86
N ALA A 184 7.58 -3.46 -6.62
CA ALA A 184 7.46 -4.57 -5.70
C ALA A 184 6.19 -5.37 -5.98
N ASN A 185 6.30 -6.70 -5.88
CA ASN A 185 5.13 -7.56 -5.93
C ASN A 185 4.30 -7.42 -4.64
N HIS A 186 2.99 -7.64 -4.70
CA HIS A 186 2.07 -7.65 -3.54
C HIS A 186 2.58 -8.50 -2.38
N ILE A 187 3.28 -9.60 -2.70
CA ILE A 187 3.93 -10.49 -1.73
C ILE A 187 4.81 -9.75 -0.70
N ARG A 188 5.34 -8.57 -1.03
CA ARG A 188 6.19 -7.80 -0.10
C ARG A 188 5.43 -6.80 0.77
N ILE A 189 4.19 -6.48 0.42
CA ILE A 189 3.40 -5.45 1.12
C ILE A 189 2.99 -5.94 2.50
N ILE A 190 2.43 -7.14 2.58
CA ILE A 190 1.96 -7.72 3.84
C ILE A 190 3.10 -8.06 4.80
N PRO A 191 4.23 -8.67 4.35
CA PRO A 191 5.43 -8.75 5.18
C PRO A 191 5.86 -7.40 5.74
N THR A 192 5.93 -6.35 4.91
CA THR A 192 6.29 -5.00 5.37
C THR A 192 5.30 -4.48 6.41
N LEU A 193 3.99 -4.61 6.16
CA LEU A 193 2.95 -4.22 7.11
C LEU A 193 3.10 -4.97 8.44
N SER A 194 3.29 -6.29 8.38
CA SER A 194 3.41 -7.15 9.58
C SER A 194 4.70 -6.88 10.35
N GLU A 195 5.83 -6.68 9.67
CA GLU A 195 7.10 -6.34 10.30
C GLU A 195 7.03 -4.98 10.99
N GLU A 196 6.52 -3.95 10.32
CA GLU A 196 6.38 -2.62 10.91
C GLU A 196 5.36 -2.62 12.05
N PHE A 197 4.25 -3.32 11.91
CA PHE A 197 3.26 -3.47 12.97
C PHE A 197 3.82 -4.21 14.19
N SER A 198 4.67 -5.22 14.00
CA SER A 198 5.29 -5.98 15.10
C SER A 198 6.14 -5.11 16.02
N LYS A 199 6.67 -3.98 15.54
CA LYS A 199 7.46 -3.04 16.33
C LYS A 199 6.63 -2.29 17.38
N CYS A 200 5.30 -2.23 17.22
CA CYS A 200 4.40 -1.71 18.23
C CYS A 200 4.40 -2.56 19.52
N PHE A 201 4.83 -3.82 19.44
CA PHE A 201 4.86 -4.81 20.52
C PHE A 201 6.28 -5.09 21.02
N ASP A 202 7.19 -4.13 20.88
CA ASP A 202 8.60 -4.27 21.22
C ASP A 202 8.84 -4.08 22.73
N ASN A 203 8.08 -4.84 23.55
CA ASN A 203 8.25 -4.93 24.99
C ASN A 203 8.11 -6.38 25.46
N GLU A 204 8.69 -6.70 26.63
CA GLU A 204 8.69 -8.07 27.17
C GLU A 204 7.28 -8.64 27.42
N ALA A 205 6.29 -7.78 27.71
CA ALA A 205 4.92 -8.20 27.97
C ALA A 205 4.19 -8.70 26.73
N ASN A 206 4.58 -8.23 25.55
CA ASN A 206 3.91 -8.49 24.27
C ASN A 206 4.78 -9.35 23.31
N PHE A 207 5.70 -10.12 23.86
CA PHE A 207 6.63 -10.95 23.08
C PHE A 207 5.89 -11.97 22.16
N TYR A 208 4.76 -12.49 22.65
CA TYR A 208 3.96 -13.45 21.87
C TYR A 208 3.36 -12.77 20.63
N GLU A 209 2.72 -11.62 20.79
CA GLU A 209 2.13 -10.84 19.72
C GLU A 209 3.17 -10.46 18.64
N LYS A 210 4.34 -10.03 19.08
CA LYS A 210 5.46 -9.72 18.18
C LYS A 210 5.89 -10.95 17.37
N THR A 211 6.04 -12.09 18.04
CA THR A 211 6.49 -13.34 17.40
C THR A 211 5.49 -13.82 16.36
N GLU A 212 4.20 -13.81 16.65
CA GLU A 212 3.13 -14.21 15.72
C GLU A 212 3.10 -13.31 14.47
N LEU A 213 3.23 -11.98 14.63
CA LEU A 213 3.30 -11.05 13.49
C LEU A 213 4.54 -11.27 12.64
N LEU A 214 5.70 -11.57 13.23
CA LEU A 214 6.91 -11.89 12.50
C LEU A 214 6.82 -13.24 11.77
N ILE A 215 6.04 -14.18 12.27
CA ILE A 215 5.73 -15.43 11.55
C ILE A 215 4.87 -15.11 10.33
N LEU A 216 3.86 -14.25 10.45
CA LEU A 216 3.06 -13.79 9.31
C LEU A 216 3.90 -13.07 8.25
N ALA A 217 4.88 -12.29 8.67
CA ALA A 217 5.79 -11.58 7.76
C ALA A 217 6.73 -12.50 6.96
N ARG A 218 6.96 -13.73 7.41
CA ARG A 218 7.88 -14.69 6.76
C ARG A 218 7.18 -15.67 5.81
N ILE A 219 5.87 -15.64 5.76
CA ILE A 219 5.07 -16.49 4.90
C ILE A 219 4.86 -15.84 3.55
#